data_63572d7ab8b47e965f2fb668c1e96581
#
_entry.id   63572d7ab8b47e965f2fb668c1e96581
#
_cell.length_a   1.000
_cell.length_b   1.000
_cell.length_c   1.000
_cell.angle_alpha   90.00
_cell.angle_beta   90.00
_cell.angle_gamma   90.00
#
_symmetry.space_group_name_H-M   'P 1'
#
loop_
_entity.id
_entity.type
_entity.pdbx_description
1 polymer ?
#
loop_
_entity_poly.entity_id
_entity_poly.type
_entity_poly.pdbx_seq_one_letter_code
_entity_poly.pdbx_strand_id
1 'polypeptide(L)' 'MSVFDEKYRVVGIDRDRLMLRGIHSGDMLTILNSEPASPLSHEDYPIGKLIALTDPASAPRN' A
#
# COMPACT_ATOMS: atom_id res chain seq x y z
N MET A 1 -2.30 -9.80 -15.29
CA MET A 1 -1.95 -8.43 -14.86
C MET A 1 -1.50 -8.49 -13.40
N SER A 2 -0.38 -7.83 -13.09
CA SER A 2 0.19 -7.85 -11.75
C SER A 2 -0.37 -6.72 -10.89
N VAL A 3 -0.38 -6.91 -9.57
CA VAL A 3 -0.74 -5.84 -8.62
C VAL A 3 0.20 -4.63 -8.74
N PHE A 4 1.36 -4.81 -9.38
CA PHE A 4 2.33 -3.73 -9.56
C PHE A 4 2.08 -2.90 -10.81
N ASP A 5 1.08 -3.27 -11.62
CA ASP A 5 0.78 -2.59 -12.88
C ASP A 5 -0.20 -1.43 -12.73
N GLU A 6 -0.77 -1.23 -11.54
CA GLU A 6 -1.69 -0.14 -11.29
C GLU A 6 -1.35 0.57 -9.99
N LYS A 7 -1.87 1.76 -9.84
CA LYS A 7 -1.76 2.47 -8.57
C LYS A 7 -2.91 2.08 -7.66
N TYR A 8 -2.68 2.23 -6.37
CA TYR A 8 -3.67 1.91 -5.35
C TYR A 8 -3.98 3.15 -4.54
N ARG A 9 -5.23 3.28 -4.16
CA ARG A 9 -5.69 4.38 -3.32
C ARG A 9 -5.83 3.90 -1.89
N VAL A 10 -5.35 4.70 -0.94
CA VAL A 10 -5.54 4.40 0.48
C VAL A 10 -7.02 4.59 0.80
N VAL A 11 -7.68 3.54 1.24
CA VAL A 11 -9.10 3.57 1.62
C VAL A 11 -9.29 3.34 3.11
N GLY A 12 -8.28 2.85 3.80
CA GLY A 12 -8.33 2.66 5.24
C GLY A 12 -6.94 2.51 5.80
N ILE A 13 -6.77 2.88 7.06
CA ILE A 13 -5.49 2.72 7.75
C ILE A 13 -5.75 2.41 9.22
N ASP A 14 -4.99 1.46 9.74
CA ASP A 14 -4.96 1.11 11.15
C ASP A 14 -3.49 1.09 11.59
N ARG A 15 -3.24 0.89 12.86
CA ARG A 15 -1.88 0.91 13.40
C ARG A 15 -0.99 -0.17 12.78
N ASP A 16 -1.58 -1.31 12.46
CA ASP A 16 -0.84 -2.48 12.00
C ASP A 16 -1.15 -2.88 10.56
N ARG A 17 -2.04 -2.17 9.88
CA ARG A 17 -2.42 -2.52 8.51
C ARG A 17 -2.82 -1.31 7.69
N LEU A 18 -2.62 -1.43 6.39
CA LEU A 18 -2.98 -0.42 5.41
C LEU A 18 -3.88 -1.08 4.38
N MET A 19 -5.07 -0.51 4.18
CA MET A 19 -6.03 -1.04 3.21
C MET A 19 -6.03 -0.17 1.96
N LEU A 20 -5.84 -0.83 0.83
CA LEU A 20 -5.72 -0.18 -0.47
C LEU A 20 -6.74 -0.72 -1.44
N ARG A 21 -7.08 0.09 -2.43
CA ARG A 21 -7.96 -0.33 -3.51
C ARG A 21 -7.35 0.04 -4.84
N GLY A 22 -7.26 -0.92 -5.76
CA GLY A 22 -6.76 -0.68 -7.11
C GLY A 22 -7.66 0.30 -7.85
N ILE A 23 -7.06 1.30 -8.50
CA ILE A 23 -7.83 2.35 -9.17
C ILE A 23 -8.45 1.87 -10.47
N HIS A 24 -7.92 0.79 -11.04
CA HIS A 24 -8.45 0.21 -12.28
C HIS A 24 -9.24 -1.07 -12.03
N SER A 25 -8.67 -1.99 -11.25
CA SER A 25 -9.30 -3.29 -10.99
C SER A 25 -10.38 -3.22 -9.93
N GLY A 26 -10.26 -2.28 -8.98
CA GLY A 26 -11.13 -2.24 -7.82
C GLY A 26 -10.80 -3.28 -6.76
N ASP A 27 -9.72 -4.02 -6.95
CA ASP A 27 -9.32 -5.06 -6.00
C ASP A 27 -8.85 -4.45 -4.69
N MET A 28 -9.22 -5.11 -3.58
CA MET A 28 -8.77 -4.70 -2.26
C MET A 28 -7.48 -5.40 -1.91
N LEU A 29 -6.56 -4.65 -1.33
CA LEU A 29 -5.27 -5.17 -0.89
C LEU A 29 -5.01 -4.68 0.53
N THR A 30 -4.61 -5.61 1.41
CA THR A 30 -4.24 -5.27 2.77
C THR A 30 -2.75 -5.52 2.97
N ILE A 31 -2.04 -4.48 3.39
CA ILE A 31 -0.61 -4.59 3.70
C ILE A 31 -0.46 -4.55 5.20
N LEU A 32 0.18 -5.57 5.75
CA LEU A 32 0.43 -5.65 7.18
C LEU A 32 1.75 -4.96 7.51
N ASN A 33 1.74 -4.19 8.60
CA ASN A 33 2.94 -3.55 9.11
C ASN A 33 3.75 -4.57 9.91
N SER A 34 4.95 -4.88 9.42
CA SER A 34 5.83 -5.84 10.09
C SER A 34 6.68 -5.21 11.20
N GLU A 35 6.59 -3.91 11.39
CA GLU A 35 7.38 -3.20 12.40
C GLU A 35 6.47 -2.56 13.44
N PRO A 36 6.14 -3.28 14.52
CA PRO A 36 5.23 -2.75 15.55
C PRO A 36 5.76 -1.50 16.26
N ALA A 37 7.08 -1.29 16.25
CA ALA A 37 7.66 -0.09 16.85
C ALA A 37 7.43 1.16 16.00
N SER A 38 7.02 1.00 14.74
CA SER A 38 6.77 2.10 13.82
C SER A 38 5.35 1.98 13.27
N PRO A 39 4.33 2.38 14.05
CA PRO A 39 2.95 2.25 13.58
C PRO A 39 2.70 3.09 12.34
N LEU A 40 1.81 2.61 11.48
CA LEU A 40 1.38 3.35 10.31
C LEU A 40 0.63 4.61 10.76
N SER A 41 0.82 5.70 10.03
CA SER A 41 0.19 6.97 10.40
C SER A 41 -0.55 7.57 9.23
N HIS A 42 -1.59 8.34 9.56
CA HIS A 42 -2.37 9.09 8.57
C HIS A 42 -1.55 10.19 7.91
N GLU A 43 -0.47 10.63 8.51
CA GLU A 43 0.40 11.64 7.92
C GLU A 43 1.16 11.08 6.73
N ASP A 44 1.59 9.83 6.85
CA ASP A 44 2.31 9.15 5.76
C ASP A 44 1.36 8.57 4.72
N TYR A 45 0.19 8.13 5.16
CA TYR A 45 -0.78 7.45 4.30
C TYR A 45 -2.18 8.03 4.49
N PRO A 46 -2.39 9.30 4.09
CA PRO A 46 -3.73 9.88 4.22
C PRO A 46 -4.72 9.17 3.29
N ILE A 47 -5.96 9.09 3.74
CA ILE A 47 -7.05 8.49 2.95
C ILE A 47 -7.15 9.22 1.61
N GLY A 48 -7.21 8.46 0.54
CA GLY A 48 -7.27 9.01 -0.82
C GLY A 48 -5.93 9.15 -1.51
N LYS A 49 -4.83 8.98 -0.78
CA LYS A 49 -3.50 9.05 -1.39
C LYS A 49 -3.31 7.91 -2.38
N LEU A 50 -2.71 8.21 -3.53
CA LEU A 50 -2.35 7.19 -4.52
C LEU A 50 -0.92 6.74 -4.27
N ILE A 51 -0.72 5.43 -4.25
CA ILE A 51 0.61 4.84 -4.12
C ILE A 51 0.80 3.76 -5.16
N ALA A 52 2.03 3.62 -5.62
CA ALA A 52 2.42 2.55 -6.53
C ALA A 52 3.20 1.52 -5.73
N LEU A 53 2.86 0.25 -5.94
CA LEU A 53 3.59 -0.84 -5.30
C LEU A 53 4.82 -1.17 -6.13
N THR A 54 5.90 -1.53 -5.44
CA THR A 54 7.16 -1.90 -6.11
C THR A 54 7.28 -3.42 -6.10
N ASP A 55 7.47 -3.98 -7.29
CA ASP A 55 7.74 -5.41 -7.42
C ASP A 55 9.10 -5.72 -6.79
N PRO A 56 9.15 -6.57 -5.75
CA PRO A 56 10.43 -6.90 -5.11
C PRO A 56 11.43 -7.55 -6.08
N ALA A 57 10.94 -8.26 -7.09
CA ALA A 57 11.81 -8.90 -8.07
C ALA A 57 12.47 -7.89 -9.00
N SER A 58 11.86 -6.70 -9.17
CA SER A 58 12.37 -5.63 -10.02
C SER A 58 13.06 -4.53 -9.22
N ALA A 59 13.03 -4.60 -7.90
CA ALA A 59 13.61 -3.55 -7.06
C ALA A 59 15.13 -3.53 -7.19
N PRO A 60 15.74 -2.32 -7.17
CA PRO A 60 17.19 -2.23 -7.18
C PRO A 60 17.78 -2.92 -5.95
N ARG A 61 18.90 -3.57 -6.15
CA ARG A 61 19.63 -4.19 -5.06
C ARG A 61 20.82 -3.32 -4.68
N ASN A 62 20.99 -3.18 -3.42
CA ASN A 62 22.16 -2.49 -2.86
C ASN A 62 23.18 -3.48 -2.38
#